data_2c2fbeabbd613cf7428a984571b81ab0
#
_entry.id   2c2fbeabbd613cf7428a984571b81ab0
#
_cell.length_a   1.000
_cell.length_b   1.000
_cell.length_c   1.000
_cell.angle_alpha   90.00
_cell.angle_beta   90.00
_cell.angle_gamma   90.00
#
_symmetry.space_group_name_H-M   'P 1'
#
loop_
_entity.id
_entity.type
_entity.pdbx_description
1 polymer ?
#
loop_
_entity_poly.entity_id
_entity_poly.type
_entity_poly.pdbx_seq_one_letter_code
_entity_poly.pdbx_strand_id
1 'polypeptide(L)'
;EAFSALTILQSTQSPKHEIGAELFSPFHTAENPFQDYWLNDRLTVYSKKYMGTFLYAADSIETHPTIAVRKKVLSTYISNQDGVHAGQPLEFVNAVSEIAAFETVESAYKNREYDIALYYALQLYNLYPNNAYLVSRIGKILTDLYEVKNLYKFENYVARYTPNYCNELKLINSFLYNLTQKELGEIAFHFLNDDKNFKTTEKSHYYLLWKISSLTYRNDLIAKTSEEYKSRFGAGIQSYKYR
;
A
#
# COMPACT_ATOMS: atom_id res chain seq x y z
N GLU A 1 21.16 20.22 11.58
CA GLU A 1 20.92 18.82 11.20
C GLU A 1 19.81 18.20 12.05
N ALA A 2 19.90 18.11 13.37
CA ALA A 2 18.88 17.49 14.22
C ALA A 2 17.50 18.17 14.11
N PHE A 3 17.43 19.50 14.01
CA PHE A 3 16.18 20.22 13.82
C PHE A 3 15.54 19.93 12.47
N SER A 4 16.36 19.83 11.42
CA SER A 4 15.89 19.47 10.07
C SER A 4 15.39 18.02 10.06
N ALA A 5 16.09 17.09 10.70
CA ALA A 5 15.65 15.71 10.85
C ALA A 5 14.29 15.60 11.58
N LEU A 6 14.08 16.35 12.66
CA LEU A 6 12.79 16.41 13.37
C LEU A 6 11.67 17.03 12.51
N THR A 7 12.01 17.99 11.63
CA THR A 7 11.05 18.58 10.70
C THR A 7 10.63 17.55 9.63
N ILE A 8 11.58 16.77 9.13
CA ILE A 8 11.31 15.66 8.22
C ILE A 8 10.44 14.61 8.92
N LEU A 9 10.80 14.17 10.13
CA LEU A 9 10.00 13.24 10.91
C LEU A 9 8.57 13.75 11.16
N GLN A 10 8.40 15.03 11.46
CA GLN A 10 7.07 15.63 11.61
C GLN A 10 6.28 15.60 10.30
N SER A 11 6.94 15.84 9.17
CA SER A 11 6.28 15.79 7.86
C SER A 11 5.91 14.37 7.43
N THR A 12 6.57 13.35 7.98
CA THR A 12 6.24 11.93 7.73
C THR A 12 5.15 11.41 8.68
N GLN A 13 5.02 11.99 9.86
CA GLN A 13 3.94 11.63 10.80
C GLN A 13 2.58 12.23 10.40
N SER A 14 2.57 13.35 9.68
CA SER A 14 1.34 13.91 9.12
C SER A 14 1.34 13.58 7.63
N PRO A 15 0.43 12.75 7.13
CA PRO A 15 0.29 12.54 5.69
C PRO A 15 0.12 13.90 5.03
N LYS A 16 0.98 14.21 4.05
CA LYS A 16 1.03 15.53 3.39
C LYS A 16 -0.24 15.84 2.59
N HIS A 17 -1.07 14.84 2.37
CA HIS A 17 -2.33 14.95 1.67
C HIS A 17 -3.34 14.02 2.35
N GLU A 18 -4.49 14.53 2.71
CA GLU A 18 -5.68 13.71 2.90
C GLU A 18 -6.04 13.16 1.52
N ILE A 19 -5.44 12.04 1.15
CA ILE A 19 -5.77 11.31 -0.07
C ILE A 19 -7.00 10.47 0.27
N GLY A 20 -8.17 11.04 0.13
CA GLY A 20 -9.44 10.34 0.39
C GLY A 20 -9.70 9.19 -0.61
N ALA A 21 -10.89 9.14 -1.18
CA ALA A 21 -11.27 8.14 -2.18
C ALA A 21 -10.34 8.12 -3.42
N GLU A 22 -9.62 9.21 -3.70
CA GLU A 22 -8.63 9.31 -4.78
C GLU A 22 -7.51 8.28 -4.70
N LEU A 23 -7.20 7.77 -3.50
CA LEU A 23 -6.25 6.68 -3.29
C LEU A 23 -6.60 5.44 -4.13
N PHE A 24 -7.89 5.21 -4.36
CA PHE A 24 -8.40 4.05 -5.07
C PHE A 24 -8.64 4.29 -6.57
N SER A 25 -8.26 5.46 -7.08
CA SER A 25 -8.40 5.79 -8.50
C SER A 25 -7.77 4.75 -9.45
N PRO A 26 -6.68 4.04 -9.10
CA PRO A 26 -6.14 2.97 -9.92
C PRO A 26 -7.09 1.78 -10.14
N PHE A 27 -8.09 1.62 -9.29
CA PHE A 27 -9.05 0.51 -9.36
C PHE A 27 -10.35 0.87 -10.10
N HIS A 28 -10.46 2.11 -10.58
CA HIS A 28 -11.59 2.55 -11.39
C HIS A 28 -11.25 2.32 -12.87
N THR A 29 -11.93 1.37 -13.51
CA THR A 29 -11.87 1.15 -14.96
C THR A 29 -13.25 1.26 -15.59
N ALA A 30 -13.31 1.38 -16.92
CA ALA A 30 -14.59 1.43 -17.62
C ALA A 30 -15.40 0.14 -17.45
N GLU A 31 -14.70 -1.02 -17.44
CA GLU A 31 -15.29 -2.35 -17.28
C GLU A 31 -15.59 -2.71 -15.82
N ASN A 32 -14.90 -2.09 -14.86
CA ASN A 32 -15.09 -2.31 -13.45
C ASN A 32 -15.07 -0.97 -12.69
N PRO A 33 -16.17 -0.20 -12.72
CA PRO A 33 -16.25 1.08 -12.05
C PRO A 33 -16.17 0.92 -10.53
N PHE A 34 -15.40 1.79 -9.88
CA PHE A 34 -15.26 1.80 -8.42
C PHE A 34 -16.62 2.02 -7.75
N GLN A 35 -16.88 1.29 -6.67
CA GLN A 35 -18.14 1.35 -5.94
C GLN A 35 -17.95 2.06 -4.60
N ASP A 36 -18.69 3.12 -4.34
CA ASP A 36 -18.57 3.92 -3.12
C ASP A 36 -18.81 3.10 -1.84
N TYR A 37 -19.69 2.08 -1.90
CA TYR A 37 -19.96 1.24 -0.73
C TYR A 37 -18.75 0.41 -0.26
N TRP A 38 -17.73 0.24 -1.11
CA TRP A 38 -16.49 -0.42 -0.70
C TRP A 38 -15.74 0.36 0.38
N LEU A 39 -15.98 1.67 0.49
CA LEU A 39 -15.37 2.53 1.49
C LEU A 39 -16.24 2.74 2.74
N ASN A 40 -17.43 2.17 2.78
CA ASN A 40 -18.32 2.33 3.92
C ASN A 40 -17.69 1.79 5.20
N ASP A 41 -17.64 2.63 6.22
CA ASP A 41 -17.11 2.25 7.53
C ASP A 41 -18.08 1.32 8.28
N ARG A 42 -18.04 0.04 7.94
CA ARG A 42 -18.76 -1.01 8.66
C ARG A 42 -18.01 -1.48 9.90
N LEU A 43 -16.71 -1.23 9.97
CA LEU A 43 -15.84 -1.73 11.05
C LEU A 43 -15.99 -0.92 12.33
N THR A 44 -16.24 0.40 12.23
CA THR A 44 -16.43 1.27 13.41
C THR A 44 -17.66 0.88 14.21
N VAL A 45 -18.71 0.38 13.58
CA VAL A 45 -19.93 -0.08 14.25
C VAL A 45 -19.63 -1.29 15.14
N TYR A 46 -18.79 -2.22 14.68
CA TYR A 46 -18.40 -3.40 15.46
C TYR A 46 -17.41 -3.05 16.57
N SER A 47 -16.44 -2.17 16.31
CA SER A 47 -15.44 -1.79 17.31
C SER A 47 -16.03 -1.02 18.48
N LYS A 48 -16.99 -0.13 18.26
CA LYS A 48 -17.69 0.60 19.34
C LYS A 48 -18.45 -0.32 20.30
N LYS A 49 -18.88 -1.50 19.83
CA LYS A 49 -19.63 -2.46 20.64
C LYS A 49 -18.71 -3.35 21.49
N TYR A 50 -17.47 -3.56 21.08
CA TYR A 50 -16.52 -4.47 21.74
C TYR A 50 -15.34 -3.76 22.42
N MET A 51 -15.07 -2.51 22.08
CA MET A 51 -14.11 -1.70 22.82
C MET A 51 -14.85 -1.07 24.01
N GLY A 52 -14.83 -1.74 25.13
CA GLY A 52 -14.91 -1.03 26.41
C GLY A 52 -13.94 0.13 26.31
N THR A 53 -14.30 1.27 26.88
CA THR A 53 -13.57 2.53 26.91
C THR A 53 -12.09 2.37 27.25
N PHE A 54 -11.29 1.86 26.32
CA PHE A 54 -9.86 2.08 26.30
C PHE A 54 -9.63 3.50 25.78
N LEU A 55 -9.81 4.45 26.67
CA LEU A 55 -9.19 5.75 26.53
C LEU A 55 -7.67 5.50 26.63
N TYR A 56 -7.06 5.19 25.49
CA TYR A 56 -5.63 5.41 25.37
C TYR A 56 -5.44 6.92 25.40
N ALA A 57 -5.08 7.43 26.56
CA ALA A 57 -4.43 8.73 26.59
C ALA A 57 -3.23 8.61 25.66
N ALA A 58 -3.17 9.43 24.62
CA ALA A 58 -2.08 9.41 23.62
C ALA A 58 -0.69 9.44 24.31
N ASP A 59 -0.58 10.10 25.46
CA ASP A 59 0.61 10.19 26.28
C ASP A 59 1.07 8.88 26.95
N SER A 60 0.20 7.89 27.10
CA SER A 60 0.57 6.66 27.82
C SER A 60 1.31 5.64 26.94
N ILE A 61 1.31 5.82 25.64
CA ILE A 61 1.97 4.91 24.67
C ILE A 61 3.26 5.56 24.13
N GLU A 62 3.40 6.87 24.21
CA GLU A 62 4.61 7.56 23.74
C GLU A 62 5.78 7.32 24.70
N THR A 63 6.67 6.42 24.32
CA THR A 63 7.96 6.19 25.01
C THR A 63 8.93 7.37 24.86
N HIS A 64 8.59 8.37 24.05
CA HIS A 64 9.41 9.53 23.74
C HIS A 64 8.58 10.81 23.70
N PRO A 65 9.16 11.96 24.09
CA PRO A 65 8.49 13.26 23.96
C PRO A 65 8.05 13.52 22.51
N THR A 66 6.92 14.18 22.34
CA THR A 66 6.39 14.54 21.01
C THR A 66 7.42 15.32 20.20
N ILE A 67 7.34 15.27 18.88
CA ILE A 67 8.27 16.02 18.01
C ILE A 67 8.22 17.52 18.29
N ALA A 68 7.05 18.05 18.63
CA ALA A 68 6.90 19.45 19.01
C ALA A 68 7.73 19.79 20.27
N VAL A 69 7.70 18.94 21.30
CA VAL A 69 8.51 19.09 22.53
C VAL A 69 10.00 18.99 22.19
N ARG A 70 10.40 18.00 21.40
CA ARG A 70 11.80 17.82 20.96
C ARG A 70 12.31 19.04 20.17
N LYS A 71 11.50 19.59 19.26
CA LYS A 71 11.82 20.81 18.53
C LYS A 71 12.00 22.00 19.45
N LYS A 72 11.12 22.18 20.44
CA LYS A 72 11.21 23.25 21.42
C LYS A 72 12.50 23.16 22.25
N VAL A 73 12.85 21.97 22.72
CA VAL A 73 14.09 21.72 23.45
C VAL A 73 15.31 22.04 22.59
N LEU A 74 15.34 21.52 21.35
CA LEU A 74 16.44 21.77 20.40
C LEU A 74 16.56 23.25 20.02
N SER A 75 15.46 23.97 19.81
CA SER A 75 15.51 25.40 19.50
C SER A 75 16.15 26.20 20.63
N THR A 76 15.93 25.82 21.90
CA THR A 76 16.57 26.43 23.05
C THR A 76 18.08 26.17 23.11
N TYR A 77 18.51 24.97 22.68
CA TYR A 77 19.95 24.64 22.58
C TYR A 77 20.63 25.34 21.42
N ILE A 78 19.98 25.42 20.25
CA ILE A 78 20.55 26.02 19.02
C ILE A 78 20.71 27.54 19.16
N SER A 79 19.77 28.23 19.83
CA SER A 79 19.86 29.66 20.07
C SER A 79 21.07 30.06 20.97
N ASN A 80 21.69 29.08 21.60
CA ASN A 80 22.85 29.29 22.48
C ASN A 80 24.19 28.86 21.85
N GLN A 81 24.20 28.42 20.58
CA GLN A 81 25.43 27.98 19.91
C GLN A 81 25.66 28.75 18.60
N ASP A 82 26.75 29.52 18.57
CA ASP A 82 27.27 30.13 17.35
C ASP A 82 27.95 29.06 16.47
N GLY A 83 27.22 28.48 15.55
CA GLY A 83 27.79 27.52 14.62
C GLY A 83 26.72 26.72 13.83
N VAL A 84 26.29 27.27 12.72
CA VAL A 84 25.44 26.54 11.76
C VAL A 84 26.32 25.66 10.89
N HIS A 85 26.37 24.36 11.16
CA HIS A 85 26.92 23.41 10.21
C HIS A 85 25.95 23.28 9.01
N ALA A 86 26.45 23.46 7.81
CA ALA A 86 25.68 23.22 6.59
C ALA A 86 25.16 21.75 6.57
N GLY A 87 23.85 21.59 6.55
CA GLY A 87 23.22 20.26 6.47
C GLY A 87 23.55 19.58 5.12
N GLN A 88 23.29 18.28 5.04
CA GLN A 88 23.37 17.51 3.79
C GLN A 88 22.47 18.15 2.72
N PRO A 89 22.87 18.12 1.45
CA PRO A 89 22.05 18.63 0.36
C PRO A 89 20.64 18.02 0.39
N LEU A 90 19.62 18.85 0.19
CA LEU A 90 18.20 18.42 0.21
C LEU A 90 17.93 17.29 -0.80
N GLU A 91 18.64 17.28 -1.92
CA GLU A 91 18.57 16.25 -2.95
C GLU A 91 18.94 14.86 -2.43
N PHE A 92 19.98 14.77 -1.59
CA PHE A 92 20.37 13.50 -0.96
C PHE A 92 19.27 12.99 -0.04
N VAL A 93 18.68 13.87 0.76
CA VAL A 93 17.59 13.50 1.70
C VAL A 93 16.36 13.03 0.92
N ASN A 94 16.02 13.69 -0.17
CA ASN A 94 14.89 13.29 -1.01
C ASN A 94 15.11 11.92 -1.67
N ALA A 95 16.32 11.66 -2.20
CA ALA A 95 16.65 10.38 -2.80
C ALA A 95 16.58 9.23 -1.78
N VAL A 96 17.10 9.43 -0.56
CA VAL A 96 17.02 8.43 0.50
C VAL A 96 15.57 8.20 0.93
N SER A 97 14.75 9.27 1.04
CA SER A 97 13.34 9.16 1.39
C SER A 97 12.54 8.38 0.33
N GLU A 98 12.84 8.59 -0.95
CA GLU A 98 12.22 7.86 -2.04
C GLU A 98 12.53 6.36 -1.95
N ILE A 99 13.81 5.99 -1.83
CA ILE A 99 14.23 4.59 -1.66
C ILE A 99 13.54 3.96 -0.45
N ALA A 100 13.55 4.65 0.70
CA ALA A 100 12.93 4.18 1.92
C ALA A 100 11.42 3.95 1.77
N ALA A 101 10.73 4.77 0.97
CA ALA A 101 9.31 4.58 0.70
C ALA A 101 9.03 3.29 -0.08
N PHE A 102 9.84 2.97 -1.11
CA PHE A 102 9.73 1.69 -1.83
C PHE A 102 10.09 0.50 -0.94
N GLU A 103 11.12 0.61 -0.10
CA GLU A 103 11.50 -0.44 0.84
C GLU A 103 10.43 -0.66 1.92
N THR A 104 9.67 0.37 2.30
CA THR A 104 8.54 0.24 3.22
C THR A 104 7.47 -0.67 2.65
N VAL A 105 7.15 -0.55 1.35
CA VAL A 105 6.21 -1.46 0.67
C VAL A 105 6.71 -2.90 0.72
N GLU A 106 8.00 -3.12 0.41
CA GLU A 106 8.61 -4.45 0.44
C GLU A 106 8.62 -5.05 1.85
N SER A 107 8.96 -4.25 2.85
CA SER A 107 9.01 -4.69 4.25
C SER A 107 7.62 -5.11 4.73
N ALA A 108 6.60 -4.27 4.54
CA ALA A 108 5.23 -4.58 4.92
C ALA A 108 4.72 -5.84 4.18
N TYR A 109 5.00 -5.97 2.88
CA TYR A 109 4.62 -7.14 2.11
C TYR A 109 5.31 -8.43 2.63
N LYS A 110 6.61 -8.40 2.92
CA LYS A 110 7.35 -9.54 3.47
C LYS A 110 6.88 -9.94 4.87
N ASN A 111 6.48 -8.95 5.66
CA ASN A 111 5.88 -9.16 6.98
C ASN A 111 4.43 -9.65 6.91
N ARG A 112 3.86 -9.78 5.70
CA ARG A 112 2.48 -10.21 5.47
C ARG A 112 1.42 -9.22 5.98
N GLU A 113 1.77 -7.96 6.09
CA GLU A 113 0.90 -6.84 6.43
C GLU A 113 0.35 -6.24 5.13
N TYR A 114 -0.57 -6.97 4.48
CA TYR A 114 -0.99 -6.66 3.11
C TYR A 114 -1.83 -5.40 3.00
N ASP A 115 -2.54 -5.00 4.04
CA ASP A 115 -3.23 -3.71 4.13
C ASP A 115 -2.24 -2.54 4.14
N ILE A 116 -1.20 -2.64 4.97
CA ILE A 116 -0.14 -1.63 5.05
C ILE A 116 0.66 -1.57 3.75
N ALA A 117 1.01 -2.73 3.20
CA ALA A 117 1.73 -2.81 1.92
C ALA A 117 0.92 -2.19 0.77
N LEU A 118 -0.39 -2.46 0.71
CA LEU A 118 -1.28 -1.87 -0.30
C LEU A 118 -1.41 -0.36 -0.13
N TYR A 119 -1.54 0.12 1.09
CA TYR A 119 -1.60 1.55 1.41
C TYR A 119 -0.39 2.30 0.87
N TYR A 120 0.81 1.89 1.24
CA TYR A 120 2.03 2.55 0.77
C TYR A 120 2.25 2.38 -0.74
N ALA A 121 1.91 1.22 -1.30
CA ALA A 121 2.03 1.00 -2.74
C ALA A 121 1.09 1.90 -3.55
N LEU A 122 -0.15 2.13 -3.09
CA LEU A 122 -1.10 3.04 -3.74
C LEU A 122 -0.68 4.51 -3.60
N GLN A 123 -0.15 4.92 -2.45
CA GLN A 123 0.41 6.26 -2.29
C GLN A 123 1.54 6.52 -3.29
N LEU A 124 2.48 5.57 -3.40
CA LEU A 124 3.58 5.67 -4.36
C LEU A 124 3.09 5.61 -5.80
N TYR A 125 2.09 4.78 -6.11
CA TYR A 125 1.53 4.68 -7.45
C TYR A 125 0.91 6.02 -7.91
N ASN A 126 0.26 6.77 -7.01
CA ASN A 126 -0.25 8.10 -7.33
C ASN A 126 0.86 9.13 -7.61
N LEU A 127 2.03 8.96 -7.00
CA LEU A 127 3.21 9.80 -7.27
C LEU A 127 3.96 9.34 -8.53
N TYR A 128 4.03 8.04 -8.77
CA TYR A 128 4.76 7.39 -9.86
C TYR A 128 3.84 6.49 -10.68
N PRO A 129 2.86 7.06 -11.41
CA PRO A 129 1.91 6.28 -12.18
C PRO A 129 2.65 5.46 -13.25
N ASN A 130 2.17 4.25 -13.51
CA ASN A 130 2.77 3.31 -14.46
C ASN A 130 4.18 2.80 -14.09
N ASN A 131 4.65 2.99 -12.87
CA ASN A 131 5.87 2.37 -12.40
C ASN A 131 5.71 0.83 -12.39
N ALA A 132 6.53 0.13 -13.17
CA ALA A 132 6.40 -1.33 -13.37
C ALA A 132 6.50 -2.13 -12.06
N TYR A 133 7.35 -1.70 -11.14
CA TYR A 133 7.47 -2.32 -9.83
C TYR A 133 6.17 -2.18 -9.02
N LEU A 134 5.59 -0.97 -8.96
CA LEU A 134 4.37 -0.71 -8.20
C LEU A 134 3.17 -1.45 -8.80
N VAL A 135 3.04 -1.46 -10.13
CA VAL A 135 2.00 -2.25 -10.81
C VAL A 135 2.12 -3.73 -10.46
N SER A 136 3.32 -4.29 -10.55
CA SER A 136 3.57 -5.69 -10.20
C SER A 136 3.31 -5.95 -8.72
N ARG A 137 3.70 -5.04 -7.83
CA ARG A 137 3.52 -5.20 -6.39
C ARG A 137 2.06 -5.09 -5.95
N ILE A 138 1.32 -4.10 -6.45
CA ILE A 138 -0.13 -3.96 -6.20
C ILE A 138 -0.87 -5.19 -6.72
N GLY A 139 -0.61 -5.59 -7.96
CA GLY A 139 -1.22 -6.78 -8.55
C GLY A 139 -0.92 -8.06 -7.75
N LYS A 140 0.30 -8.19 -7.24
CA LYS A 140 0.70 -9.32 -6.37
C LYS A 140 -0.05 -9.31 -5.05
N ILE A 141 -0.12 -8.15 -4.37
CA ILE A 141 -0.85 -8.00 -3.11
C ILE A 141 -2.33 -8.36 -3.30
N LEU A 142 -2.98 -7.84 -4.35
CA LEU A 142 -4.39 -8.15 -4.63
C LEU A 142 -4.61 -9.64 -4.92
N THR A 143 -3.70 -10.25 -5.69
CA THR A 143 -3.76 -11.70 -5.99
C THR A 143 -3.59 -12.54 -4.73
N ASP A 144 -2.64 -12.19 -3.86
CA ASP A 144 -2.43 -12.91 -2.60
C ASP A 144 -3.60 -12.70 -1.63
N LEU A 145 -4.17 -11.50 -1.57
CA LEU A 145 -5.38 -11.21 -0.79
C LEU A 145 -6.55 -12.08 -1.26
N TYR A 146 -6.72 -12.27 -2.57
CA TYR A 146 -7.72 -13.17 -3.12
C TYR A 146 -7.49 -14.62 -2.62
N GLU A 147 -6.25 -15.12 -2.70
CA GLU A 147 -5.90 -16.46 -2.25
C GLU A 147 -6.15 -16.66 -0.75
N VAL A 148 -5.70 -15.73 0.09
CA VAL A 148 -5.88 -15.86 1.54
C VAL A 148 -7.34 -15.71 1.97
N LYS A 149 -8.14 -14.93 1.22
CA LYS A 149 -9.59 -14.83 1.42
C LYS A 149 -10.28 -16.13 1.07
N ASN A 150 -9.88 -16.78 -0.02
CA ASN A 150 -10.36 -18.10 -0.43
C ASN A 150 -10.02 -19.21 0.60
N LEU A 151 -8.89 -19.06 1.28
CA LEU A 151 -8.43 -20.00 2.31
C LEU A 151 -8.96 -19.68 3.72
N TYR A 152 -9.83 -18.69 3.86
CA TYR A 152 -10.35 -18.20 5.16
C TYR A 152 -9.24 -17.73 6.12
N LYS A 153 -8.12 -17.22 5.59
CA LYS A 153 -6.95 -16.76 6.35
C LYS A 153 -6.75 -15.24 6.26
N PHE A 154 -7.73 -14.53 5.76
CA PHE A 154 -7.64 -13.10 5.46
C PHE A 154 -7.19 -12.26 6.66
N GLU A 155 -7.73 -12.53 7.85
CA GLU A 155 -7.41 -11.81 9.09
C GLU A 155 -5.96 -11.99 9.57
N ASN A 156 -5.22 -12.94 9.02
CA ASN A 156 -3.79 -13.11 9.32
C ASN A 156 -2.89 -12.15 8.51
N TYR A 157 -3.47 -11.45 7.52
CA TYR A 157 -2.76 -10.61 6.55
C TYR A 157 -3.30 -9.20 6.45
N VAL A 158 -4.51 -8.98 6.95
CA VAL A 158 -5.19 -7.69 6.99
C VAL A 158 -5.62 -7.47 8.43
N ALA A 159 -5.06 -6.46 9.07
CA ALA A 159 -5.37 -6.17 10.46
C ALA A 159 -6.85 -5.81 10.60
N ARG A 160 -7.45 -6.22 11.71
CA ARG A 160 -8.70 -5.63 12.12
C ARG A 160 -8.47 -4.18 12.49
N TYR A 161 -9.49 -3.35 12.27
CA TYR A 161 -9.47 -1.94 12.60
C TYR A 161 -8.73 -1.67 13.92
N THR A 162 -7.73 -0.81 13.86
CA THR A 162 -7.05 -0.26 15.04
C THR A 162 -7.33 1.24 15.12
N PRO A 163 -7.68 1.77 16.32
CA PRO A 163 -7.96 3.20 16.50
C PRO A 163 -6.81 4.12 16.09
N ASN A 164 -5.59 3.59 16.15
CA ASN A 164 -4.35 4.33 15.90
C ASN A 164 -3.99 4.47 14.40
N TYR A 165 -4.74 3.83 13.51
CA TYR A 165 -4.51 3.98 12.07
C TYR A 165 -4.89 5.39 11.61
N CYS A 166 -4.13 5.95 10.68
CA CYS A 166 -4.52 7.16 9.96
C CYS A 166 -5.82 6.92 9.17
N ASN A 167 -6.49 7.99 8.77
CA ASN A 167 -7.79 7.88 8.11
C ASN A 167 -7.70 7.09 6.80
N GLU A 168 -6.63 7.26 6.04
CA GLU A 168 -6.40 6.57 4.77
C GLU A 168 -6.20 5.07 4.96
N LEU A 169 -5.45 4.66 6.00
CA LEU A 169 -5.29 3.23 6.30
C LEU A 169 -6.60 2.61 6.79
N LYS A 170 -7.44 3.39 7.49
CA LYS A 170 -8.82 2.97 7.82
C LYS A 170 -9.67 2.76 6.58
N LEU A 171 -9.50 3.62 5.54
CA LEU A 171 -10.17 3.43 4.26
C LEU A 171 -9.70 2.16 3.55
N ILE A 172 -8.40 1.87 3.56
CA ILE A 172 -7.86 0.59 3.03
C ILE A 172 -8.46 -0.60 3.76
N ASN A 173 -8.53 -0.56 5.09
CA ASN A 173 -9.15 -1.65 5.85
C ASN A 173 -10.63 -1.79 5.49
N SER A 174 -11.40 -0.70 5.46
CA SER A 174 -12.81 -0.71 5.07
C SER A 174 -12.98 -1.29 3.67
N PHE A 175 -12.19 -0.82 2.70
CA PHE A 175 -12.16 -1.35 1.34
C PHE A 175 -11.97 -2.86 1.34
N LEU A 176 -10.89 -3.36 1.94
CA LEU A 176 -10.55 -4.78 1.91
C LEU A 176 -11.57 -5.67 2.62
N TYR A 177 -12.16 -5.20 3.72
CA TYR A 177 -13.19 -5.95 4.44
C TYR A 177 -14.56 -5.93 3.76
N ASN A 178 -14.89 -4.85 3.04
CA ASN A 178 -16.17 -4.74 2.34
C ASN A 178 -16.20 -5.51 1.02
N LEU A 179 -15.05 -5.76 0.40
CA LEU A 179 -14.97 -6.53 -0.83
C LEU A 179 -15.36 -7.99 -0.60
N THR A 180 -16.25 -8.50 -1.43
CA THR A 180 -16.42 -9.95 -1.59
C THR A 180 -15.19 -10.54 -2.26
N GLN A 181 -15.02 -11.87 -2.21
CA GLN A 181 -13.95 -12.53 -2.93
C GLN A 181 -14.04 -12.28 -4.44
N LYS A 182 -15.27 -12.32 -5.00
CA LYS A 182 -15.50 -12.05 -6.43
C LYS A 182 -15.05 -10.64 -6.81
N GLU A 183 -15.47 -9.63 -6.07
CA GLU A 183 -15.09 -8.23 -6.32
C GLU A 183 -13.58 -8.03 -6.24
N LEU A 184 -12.92 -8.63 -5.25
CA LEU A 184 -11.46 -8.57 -5.14
C LEU A 184 -10.77 -9.20 -6.36
N GLY A 185 -11.30 -10.31 -6.88
CA GLY A 185 -10.82 -10.94 -8.10
C GLY A 185 -11.01 -10.06 -9.34
N GLU A 186 -12.18 -9.41 -9.47
CA GLU A 186 -12.45 -8.45 -10.55
C GLU A 186 -11.51 -7.25 -10.49
N ILE A 187 -11.31 -6.66 -9.32
CA ILE A 187 -10.40 -5.52 -9.13
C ILE A 187 -8.96 -5.92 -9.51
N ALA A 188 -8.47 -7.05 -8.99
CA ALA A 188 -7.13 -7.53 -9.29
C ALA A 188 -6.94 -7.79 -10.79
N PHE A 189 -7.94 -8.41 -11.44
CA PHE A 189 -7.91 -8.70 -12.86
C PHE A 189 -7.91 -7.40 -13.69
N HIS A 190 -8.88 -6.51 -13.49
CA HIS A 190 -8.99 -5.27 -14.26
C HIS A 190 -7.80 -4.35 -14.04
N PHE A 191 -7.26 -4.27 -12.83
CA PHE A 191 -6.04 -3.52 -12.55
C PHE A 191 -4.83 -4.05 -13.35
N LEU A 192 -4.65 -5.38 -13.41
CA LEU A 192 -3.55 -5.98 -14.16
C LEU A 192 -3.78 -5.96 -15.68
N ASN A 193 -5.02 -6.01 -16.15
CA ASN A 193 -5.37 -6.03 -17.56
C ASN A 193 -5.60 -4.62 -18.16
N ASP A 194 -5.56 -3.56 -17.35
CA ASP A 194 -5.67 -2.18 -17.84
C ASP A 194 -4.46 -1.83 -18.71
N ASP A 195 -4.69 -1.28 -19.89
CA ASP A 195 -3.66 -0.90 -20.85
C ASP A 195 -2.60 0.04 -20.24
N LYS A 196 -3.00 0.89 -19.27
CA LYS A 196 -2.08 1.77 -18.53
C LYS A 196 -1.07 0.98 -17.70
N ASN A 197 -1.51 -0.16 -17.15
CA ASN A 197 -0.73 -1.00 -16.25
C ASN A 197 -0.07 -2.16 -16.97
N PHE A 198 -0.57 -2.58 -18.12
CA PHE A 198 -0.08 -3.75 -18.84
C PHE A 198 1.36 -3.54 -19.33
N LYS A 199 2.28 -4.26 -18.75
CA LYS A 199 3.71 -4.19 -19.05
C LYS A 199 4.16 -5.42 -19.84
N THR A 200 4.08 -5.32 -21.16
CA THR A 200 4.37 -6.44 -22.07
C THR A 200 5.79 -6.99 -22.00
N THR A 201 6.73 -6.25 -21.40
CA THR A 201 8.12 -6.67 -21.22
C THR A 201 8.38 -7.36 -19.88
N GLU A 202 7.43 -7.31 -18.94
CA GLU A 202 7.61 -7.81 -17.58
C GLU A 202 7.04 -9.22 -17.41
N LYS A 203 7.91 -10.20 -17.19
CA LYS A 203 7.50 -11.60 -16.93
C LYS A 203 6.58 -11.73 -15.72
N SER A 204 6.84 -10.97 -14.68
CA SER A 204 6.05 -10.93 -13.44
C SER A 204 4.60 -10.51 -13.72
N HIS A 205 4.39 -9.52 -14.58
CA HIS A 205 3.07 -9.04 -14.93
C HIS A 205 2.23 -10.10 -15.64
N TYR A 206 2.80 -10.76 -16.67
CA TYR A 206 2.13 -11.87 -17.36
C TYR A 206 1.77 -13.00 -16.39
N TYR A 207 2.69 -13.34 -15.49
CA TYR A 207 2.44 -14.37 -14.49
C TYR A 207 1.28 -14.00 -13.56
N LEU A 208 1.23 -12.76 -13.07
CA LEU A 208 0.15 -12.30 -12.19
C LEU A 208 -1.19 -12.28 -12.92
N LEU A 209 -1.23 -11.79 -14.16
CA LEU A 209 -2.44 -11.79 -14.98
C LEU A 209 -2.94 -13.21 -15.26
N TRP A 210 -2.04 -14.13 -15.61
CA TRP A 210 -2.35 -15.53 -15.77
C TRP A 210 -2.86 -16.17 -14.47
N LYS A 211 -2.21 -15.88 -13.35
CA LYS A 211 -2.55 -16.41 -12.03
C LYS A 211 -3.94 -15.95 -11.59
N ILE A 212 -4.23 -14.65 -11.66
CA ILE A 212 -5.56 -14.15 -11.28
C ILE A 212 -6.65 -14.64 -12.24
N SER A 213 -6.35 -14.73 -13.54
CA SER A 213 -7.28 -15.32 -14.52
C SER A 213 -7.60 -16.78 -14.19
N SER A 214 -6.60 -17.56 -13.77
CA SER A 214 -6.78 -18.96 -13.33
C SER A 214 -7.63 -19.04 -12.06
N LEU A 215 -7.40 -18.18 -11.09
CA LEU A 215 -8.15 -18.14 -9.84
C LEU A 215 -9.60 -17.68 -10.02
N THR A 216 -9.87 -16.89 -11.05
CA THR A 216 -11.22 -16.37 -11.39
C THR A 216 -11.88 -17.12 -12.54
N TYR A 217 -11.33 -18.27 -12.99
CA TYR A 217 -11.85 -19.15 -14.03
C TYR A 217 -12.04 -18.50 -15.40
N ARG A 218 -11.15 -17.60 -15.82
CA ARG A 218 -11.16 -16.91 -17.11
C ARG A 218 -10.36 -17.70 -18.15
N ASN A 219 -10.89 -18.83 -18.61
CA ASN A 219 -10.19 -19.82 -19.42
C ASN A 219 -9.58 -19.26 -20.71
N ASP A 220 -10.31 -18.40 -21.42
CA ASP A 220 -9.83 -17.80 -22.69
C ASP A 220 -8.60 -16.93 -22.46
N LEU A 221 -8.56 -16.18 -21.36
CA LEU A 221 -7.44 -15.33 -21.00
C LEU A 221 -6.24 -16.12 -20.50
N ILE A 222 -6.48 -17.25 -19.83
CA ILE A 222 -5.41 -18.17 -19.40
C ILE A 222 -4.65 -18.68 -20.63
N ALA A 223 -5.36 -19.16 -21.65
CA ALA A 223 -4.77 -19.66 -22.89
C ALA A 223 -4.00 -18.55 -23.61
N LYS A 224 -4.65 -17.41 -23.86
CA LYS A 224 -4.04 -16.24 -24.52
C LYS A 224 -2.77 -15.78 -23.82
N THR A 225 -2.83 -15.56 -22.49
CA THR A 225 -1.68 -15.08 -21.71
C THR A 225 -0.54 -16.08 -21.70
N SER A 226 -0.85 -17.38 -21.69
CA SER A 226 0.16 -18.45 -21.75
C SER A 226 0.89 -18.50 -23.09
N GLU A 227 0.16 -18.34 -24.19
CA GLU A 227 0.73 -18.30 -25.54
C GLU A 227 1.59 -17.07 -25.75
N GLU A 228 1.10 -15.90 -25.35
CA GLU A 228 1.86 -14.65 -25.44
C GLU A 228 3.14 -14.72 -24.60
N TYR A 229 3.07 -15.23 -23.38
CA TYR A 229 4.24 -15.43 -22.53
C TYR A 229 5.27 -16.34 -23.18
N LYS A 230 4.83 -17.50 -23.70
CA LYS A 230 5.70 -18.46 -24.40
C LYS A 230 6.35 -17.86 -25.62
N SER A 231 5.59 -17.13 -26.44
CA SER A 231 6.08 -16.45 -27.64
C SER A 231 7.16 -15.40 -27.31
N ARG A 232 6.99 -14.67 -26.22
CA ARG A 232 7.92 -13.57 -25.85
C ARG A 232 9.15 -14.03 -25.09
N PHE A 233 8.99 -15.05 -24.23
CA PHE A 233 10.04 -15.45 -23.27
C PHE A 233 10.60 -16.86 -23.50
N GLY A 234 10.09 -17.59 -24.47
CA GLY A 234 10.60 -18.89 -24.87
C GLY A 234 10.34 -20.05 -23.88
N ALA A 235 9.60 -19.80 -22.78
CA ALA A 235 9.34 -20.78 -21.74
C ALA A 235 7.86 -20.77 -21.33
N GLY A 236 7.37 -21.87 -20.74
CA GLY A 236 6.01 -21.92 -20.21
C GLY A 236 5.85 -21.03 -18.96
N ILE A 237 4.71 -20.35 -18.86
CA ILE A 237 4.43 -19.42 -17.75
C ILE A 237 4.45 -20.12 -16.39
N GLN A 238 4.10 -21.41 -16.31
CA GLN A 238 4.13 -22.21 -15.09
C GLN A 238 5.55 -22.41 -14.54
N SER A 239 6.58 -22.25 -15.38
CA SER A 239 7.98 -22.31 -14.93
C SER A 239 8.46 -21.05 -14.23
N TYR A 240 7.70 -19.98 -14.29
CA TYR A 240 8.04 -18.71 -13.64
C TYR A 240 7.94 -18.82 -12.13
N LYS A 241 9.04 -18.50 -11.44
CA LYS A 241 9.08 -18.39 -9.97
C LYS A 241 9.07 -16.92 -9.62
N TYR A 242 7.97 -16.46 -9.07
CA TYR A 242 7.87 -15.11 -8.52
C TYR A 242 8.78 -15.00 -7.29
N ARG A 243 9.75 -14.10 -7.34
CA ARG A 243 10.70 -13.84 -6.25
C ARG A 243 10.31 -12.62 -5.45
#